data_516e395f4e08a57fe2ff9bd955da1c9b
#
_entry.id   516e395f4e08a57fe2ff9bd955da1c9b
#
_cell.length_a   1.000
_cell.length_b   1.000
_cell.length_c   1.000
_cell.angle_alpha   90.00
_cell.angle_beta   90.00
_cell.angle_gamma   90.00
#
_symmetry.space_group_name_H-M   'P 1'
#
loop_
_entity.id
_entity.type
_entity.pdbx_description
1 polymer ?
#
loop_
_entity_poly.entity_id
_entity_poly.type
_entity_poly.pdbx_seq_one_letter_code
_entity_poly.pdbx_strand_id
1 'polypeptide(L)'
;SDLEYWKAVYRAQYFKPINDDYTLRFRGRFGYGDAYGGTDELPFFENFYGGGFGSVRGFKRNTLGPRSSPARTYSYTVLNNGQLVYIAQGGKLVSTINPDADDDPIGGDMILDGSAELIFPMPFVKDQSSMQPSVFLDVGNVFDTKCATVYGIEQANCYSFELGELRYSTGVGLTWITGFGPLTFSIAKALNSGSDDETEVFQFSLGQNF
;
A
#
# COMPACT_ATOMS: atom_id res chain seq x y z
N SER A 1 -18.09 14.81 -21.16
CA SER A 1 -17.46 13.59 -21.67
C SER A 1 -17.59 12.54 -20.60
N ASP A 2 -18.10 11.38 -20.94
CA ASP A 2 -18.27 10.28 -20.02
C ASP A 2 -16.89 9.61 -19.86
N LEU A 3 -16.50 9.32 -18.62
CA LEU A 3 -15.26 8.58 -18.33
C LEU A 3 -15.53 7.09 -18.57
N GLU A 4 -14.64 6.45 -19.31
CA GLU A 4 -14.76 5.05 -19.68
C GLU A 4 -13.62 4.25 -19.01
N TYR A 5 -13.96 3.52 -17.98
CA TYR A 5 -13.00 2.68 -17.22
C TYR A 5 -13.68 1.44 -16.66
N TRP A 6 -12.87 0.49 -16.22
CA TRP A 6 -13.29 -0.67 -15.46
C TRP A 6 -12.37 -0.92 -14.28
N LYS A 7 -12.88 -1.60 -13.26
CA LYS A 7 -12.15 -1.92 -12.05
C LYS A 7 -12.56 -3.29 -11.55
N ALA A 8 -11.59 -4.14 -11.28
CA ALA A 8 -11.81 -5.46 -10.72
C ALA A 8 -11.07 -5.60 -9.39
N VAL A 9 -11.73 -6.15 -8.38
CA VAL A 9 -11.13 -6.40 -7.07
C VAL A 9 -11.45 -7.82 -6.63
N TYR A 10 -10.41 -8.59 -6.39
CA TYR A 10 -10.50 -9.91 -5.78
C TYR A 10 -10.03 -9.83 -4.33
N ARG A 11 -10.85 -10.34 -3.41
CA ARG A 11 -10.50 -10.49 -1.99
C ARG A 11 -10.72 -11.93 -1.59
N ALA A 12 -9.75 -12.49 -0.87
CA ALA A 12 -9.84 -13.82 -0.30
C ALA A 12 -9.45 -13.79 1.17
N GLN A 13 -10.16 -14.58 1.96
CA GLN A 13 -9.85 -14.79 3.36
C GLN A 13 -10.03 -16.28 3.68
N TYR A 14 -9.04 -16.85 4.36
CA TYR A 14 -9.03 -18.25 4.72
C TYR A 14 -8.59 -18.43 6.18
N PHE A 15 -9.38 -19.17 6.92
CA PHE A 15 -9.08 -19.55 8.29
C PHE A 15 -8.74 -21.03 8.37
N LYS A 16 -7.61 -21.34 8.96
CA LYS A 16 -7.17 -22.72 9.23
C LYS A 16 -6.98 -22.90 10.73
N PRO A 17 -7.91 -23.58 11.42
CA PRO A 17 -7.67 -23.95 12.81
C PRO A 17 -6.50 -24.96 12.86
N ILE A 18 -5.55 -24.68 13.75
CA ILE A 18 -4.43 -25.60 14.03
C ILE A 18 -4.85 -26.57 15.13
N ASN A 19 -5.52 -26.03 16.15
CA ASN A 19 -6.15 -26.76 17.24
C ASN A 19 -7.29 -25.89 17.82
N ASP A 20 -7.81 -26.25 18.99
CA ASP A 20 -8.94 -25.52 19.63
C ASP A 20 -8.57 -24.09 20.04
N ASP A 21 -7.27 -23.80 20.23
CA ASP A 21 -6.78 -22.53 20.73
C ASP A 21 -6.15 -21.65 19.67
N TYR A 22 -5.59 -22.22 18.59
CA TYR A 22 -4.81 -21.50 17.61
C TYR A 22 -5.42 -21.56 16.21
N THR A 23 -5.57 -20.41 15.60
CA THR A 23 -6.08 -20.28 14.23
C THR A 23 -5.15 -19.45 13.36
N LEU A 24 -4.76 -19.99 12.20
CA LEU A 24 -4.11 -19.21 11.15
C LEU A 24 -5.18 -18.53 10.28
N ARG A 25 -5.04 -17.23 10.09
CA ARG A 25 -5.81 -16.43 9.15
C ARG A 25 -4.91 -15.96 8.03
N PHE A 26 -5.33 -16.21 6.81
CA PHE A 26 -4.72 -15.64 5.62
C PHE A 26 -5.71 -14.69 4.96
N ARG A 27 -5.25 -13.55 4.56
CA ARG A 27 -6.01 -12.56 3.80
C ARG A 27 -5.20 -12.14 2.59
N GLY A 28 -5.86 -11.93 1.46
CA GLY A 28 -5.25 -11.39 0.26
C GLY A 28 -6.23 -10.50 -0.49
N ARG A 29 -5.71 -9.45 -1.09
CA ARG A 29 -6.42 -8.56 -2.00
C ARG A 29 -5.56 -8.32 -3.23
N PHE A 30 -6.18 -8.47 -4.38
CA PHE A 30 -5.67 -8.03 -5.66
C PHE A 30 -6.72 -7.14 -6.30
N GLY A 31 -6.30 -5.96 -6.74
CA GLY A 31 -7.15 -5.03 -7.47
C GLY A 31 -6.41 -4.50 -8.68
N TYR A 32 -7.13 -4.35 -9.78
CA TYR A 32 -6.63 -3.73 -10.99
C TYR A 32 -7.76 -2.96 -11.67
N GLY A 33 -7.44 -1.81 -12.22
CA GLY A 33 -8.36 -1.00 -13.00
C GLY A 33 -7.66 -0.36 -14.17
N ASP A 34 -8.41 -0.13 -15.24
CA ASP A 34 -7.89 0.48 -16.44
C ASP A 34 -8.98 1.28 -17.16
N ALA A 35 -8.56 2.27 -17.92
CA ALA A 35 -9.43 3.04 -18.77
C ALA A 35 -9.49 2.45 -20.19
N TYR A 36 -10.53 2.82 -20.94
CA TYR A 36 -10.71 2.44 -22.35
C TYR A 36 -11.41 3.56 -23.12
N GLY A 37 -11.55 3.38 -24.44
CA GLY A 37 -12.27 4.32 -25.29
C GLY A 37 -11.59 5.67 -25.38
N GLY A 38 -12.26 6.71 -24.90
CA GLY A 38 -11.77 8.10 -24.91
C GLY A 38 -11.07 8.53 -23.63
N THR A 39 -10.84 7.62 -22.69
CA THR A 39 -10.16 7.87 -21.41
C THR A 39 -8.81 7.16 -21.41
N ASP A 40 -7.72 7.89 -21.20
CA ASP A 40 -6.35 7.35 -21.33
C ASP A 40 -5.89 6.58 -20.09
N GLU A 41 -6.31 7.01 -18.87
CA GLU A 41 -5.86 6.46 -17.59
C GLU A 41 -7.04 6.28 -16.64
N LEU A 42 -6.88 5.40 -15.65
CA LEU A 42 -7.84 5.26 -14.56
C LEU A 42 -8.02 6.63 -13.87
N PRO A 43 -9.25 7.13 -13.69
CA PRO A 43 -9.46 8.40 -13.00
C PRO A 43 -8.87 8.34 -11.59
N PHE A 44 -8.11 9.36 -11.17
CA PHE A 44 -7.36 9.38 -9.91
C PHE A 44 -8.23 9.11 -8.67
N PHE A 45 -9.51 9.48 -8.70
CA PHE A 45 -10.46 9.22 -7.61
C PHE A 45 -10.91 7.76 -7.53
N GLU A 46 -10.60 6.95 -8.55
CA GLU A 46 -10.80 5.50 -8.57
C GLU A 46 -9.54 4.71 -8.25
N ASN A 47 -8.41 5.38 -8.04
CA ASN A 47 -7.15 4.74 -7.70
C ASN A 47 -7.27 3.88 -6.44
N PHE A 48 -6.45 2.85 -6.39
CA PHE A 48 -6.26 2.05 -5.20
C PHE A 48 -5.30 2.75 -4.24
N TYR A 49 -5.56 2.55 -2.95
CA TYR A 49 -4.70 3.03 -1.87
C TYR A 49 -4.32 1.89 -0.94
N GLY A 50 -3.07 1.89 -0.46
CA GLY A 50 -2.50 0.88 0.43
C GLY A 50 -1.91 1.50 1.70
N GLY A 51 -1.60 0.63 2.67
CA GLY A 51 -1.13 0.98 4.00
C GLY A 51 -2.24 0.98 5.04
N GLY A 52 -1.88 0.76 6.29
CA GLY A 52 -2.80 0.68 7.42
C GLY A 52 -3.49 -0.67 7.60
N PHE A 53 -4.50 -0.71 8.46
CA PHE A 53 -5.20 -1.95 8.88
C PHE A 53 -5.78 -2.78 7.74
N GLY A 54 -6.29 -2.14 6.72
CA GLY A 54 -6.92 -2.80 5.58
C GLY A 54 -5.94 -3.37 4.56
N SER A 55 -4.65 -3.11 4.72
CA SER A 55 -3.59 -3.44 3.78
C SER A 55 -2.33 -3.90 4.50
N VAL A 56 -1.28 -3.08 4.60
CA VAL A 56 -0.01 -3.39 5.26
C VAL A 56 0.10 -2.54 6.52
N ARG A 57 -0.07 -3.16 7.70
CA ARG A 57 0.07 -2.50 9.00
C ARG A 57 1.53 -2.06 9.22
N GLY A 58 1.75 -1.03 10.03
CA GLY A 58 3.09 -0.46 10.23
C GLY A 58 3.46 0.63 9.22
N PHE A 59 2.67 0.77 8.15
CA PHE A 59 2.67 1.92 7.25
C PHE A 59 1.41 2.75 7.49
N LYS A 60 1.52 4.05 7.37
CA LYS A 60 0.40 4.97 7.55
C LYS A 60 -0.69 4.68 6.51
N ARG A 61 -1.93 4.91 6.91
CA ARG A 61 -3.09 4.61 6.06
C ARG A 61 -3.04 5.38 4.74
N ASN A 62 -3.21 4.66 3.62
CA ASN A 62 -3.29 5.21 2.28
C ASN A 62 -2.02 5.93 1.80
N THR A 63 -0.85 5.58 2.31
CA THR A 63 0.41 6.25 1.94
C THR A 63 1.37 5.39 1.12
N LEU A 64 1.04 4.13 0.87
CA LEU A 64 1.85 3.26 0.02
C LEU A 64 1.56 3.50 -1.47
N GLY A 65 2.61 3.47 -2.27
CA GLY A 65 2.55 3.53 -3.73
C GLY A 65 2.91 4.88 -4.33
N PRO A 66 2.40 5.16 -5.54
CA PRO A 66 2.74 6.36 -6.30
C PRO A 66 2.42 7.66 -5.58
N ARG A 67 3.30 8.64 -5.78
CA ARG A 67 3.23 9.97 -5.16
C ARG A 67 3.06 11.07 -6.21
N SER A 68 2.53 12.21 -5.81
CA SER A 68 2.27 13.34 -6.68
C SER A 68 3.56 13.90 -7.32
N SER A 69 3.47 14.29 -8.60
CA SER A 69 4.61 14.78 -9.36
C SER A 69 5.18 16.12 -8.91
N PRO A 70 4.41 17.07 -8.33
CA PRO A 70 4.95 18.38 -7.93
C PRO A 70 6.05 18.32 -6.87
N ALA A 71 6.11 17.23 -6.11
CA ALA A 71 7.12 17.03 -5.06
C ALA A 71 8.54 16.80 -5.58
N ARG A 72 8.71 16.52 -6.89
CA ARG A 72 10.00 16.14 -7.44
C ARG A 72 10.43 17.05 -8.59
N THR A 73 11.69 17.47 -8.54
CA THR A 73 12.34 18.18 -9.62
C THR A 73 13.29 17.24 -10.35
N TYR A 74 13.10 17.07 -11.64
CA TYR A 74 13.96 16.20 -12.46
C TYR A 74 15.25 16.91 -12.87
N SER A 75 16.38 16.23 -12.68
CA SER A 75 17.67 16.72 -13.11
C SER A 75 17.82 16.67 -14.62
N TYR A 76 18.31 17.75 -15.21
CA TYR A 76 18.55 17.84 -16.64
C TYR A 76 19.89 18.57 -16.92
N THR A 77 20.42 18.34 -18.10
CA THR A 77 21.53 19.12 -18.66
C THR A 77 21.06 19.83 -19.92
N VAL A 78 21.65 21.00 -20.20
CA VAL A 78 21.35 21.77 -21.41
C VAL A 78 22.51 21.52 -22.38
N LEU A 79 22.19 21.00 -23.56
CA LEU A 79 23.17 20.84 -24.64
C LEU A 79 23.51 22.20 -25.27
N ASN A 80 24.65 22.25 -26.01
CA ASN A 80 25.13 23.47 -26.67
C ASN A 80 24.13 24.07 -27.68
N ASN A 81 23.17 23.27 -28.17
CA ASN A 81 22.06 23.70 -29.04
C ASN A 81 20.81 24.18 -28.29
N GLY A 82 20.88 24.29 -26.95
CA GLY A 82 19.75 24.66 -26.10
C GLY A 82 18.76 23.53 -25.80
N GLN A 83 19.00 22.30 -26.25
CA GLN A 83 18.14 21.17 -26.00
C GLN A 83 18.31 20.69 -24.55
N LEU A 84 17.20 20.44 -23.85
CA LEU A 84 17.18 19.84 -22.52
C LEU A 84 17.29 18.32 -22.65
N VAL A 85 18.19 17.73 -21.88
CA VAL A 85 18.35 16.26 -21.76
C VAL A 85 18.23 15.89 -20.29
N TYR A 86 17.22 15.09 -19.96
CA TYR A 86 17.03 14.60 -18.59
C TYR A 86 18.05 13.54 -18.24
N ILE A 87 18.53 13.60 -17.00
CA ILE A 87 19.53 12.66 -16.48
C ILE A 87 18.79 11.43 -15.95
N ALA A 88 19.24 10.24 -16.39
CA ALA A 88 18.70 8.97 -15.93
C ALA A 88 19.78 8.10 -15.30
N GLN A 89 19.40 7.34 -14.27
CA GLN A 89 20.22 6.36 -13.60
C GLN A 89 19.40 5.10 -13.33
N GLY A 90 19.91 3.93 -13.73
CA GLY A 90 19.22 2.67 -13.54
C GLY A 90 17.88 2.56 -14.29
N GLY A 91 17.72 3.26 -15.42
CA GLY A 91 16.47 3.27 -16.21
C GLY A 91 15.41 4.25 -15.74
N LYS A 92 15.62 4.95 -14.61
CA LYS A 92 14.71 5.97 -14.08
C LYS A 92 15.34 7.37 -14.16
N LEU A 93 14.51 8.41 -14.33
CA LEU A 93 14.97 9.79 -14.31
C LEU A 93 15.48 10.17 -12.91
N VAL A 94 16.64 10.81 -12.86
CA VAL A 94 17.16 11.35 -11.60
C VAL A 94 16.31 12.53 -11.16
N SER A 95 15.73 12.44 -9.96
CA SER A 95 14.94 13.51 -9.34
C SER A 95 15.48 13.88 -7.98
N THR A 96 15.25 15.12 -7.59
CA THR A 96 15.45 15.63 -6.23
C THR A 96 14.08 15.90 -5.60
N ILE A 97 13.91 15.48 -4.36
CA ILE A 97 12.72 15.84 -3.59
C ILE A 97 12.78 17.36 -3.30
N ASN A 98 11.69 18.06 -3.55
CA ASN A 98 11.53 19.43 -3.10
C ASN A 98 11.04 19.37 -1.64
N PRO A 99 11.85 19.79 -0.65
CA PRO A 99 11.47 19.69 0.76
C PRO A 99 10.27 20.58 1.14
N ASP A 100 9.93 21.54 0.29
CA ASP A 100 8.81 22.48 0.52
C ASP A 100 7.54 22.05 -0.24
N ALA A 101 7.56 20.94 -0.98
CA ALA A 101 6.39 20.44 -1.70
C ALA A 101 5.77 19.26 -0.94
N ASP A 102 4.45 19.29 -0.82
CA ASP A 102 3.68 18.14 -0.32
C ASP A 102 3.78 16.99 -1.31
N ASP A 103 4.38 15.89 -0.87
CA ASP A 103 4.49 14.64 -1.63
C ASP A 103 3.31 13.73 -1.29
N ASP A 104 2.12 14.11 -1.73
CA ASP A 104 0.90 13.40 -1.41
C ASP A 104 0.79 12.06 -2.14
N PRO A 105 0.34 10.98 -1.44
CA PRO A 105 0.03 9.71 -2.09
C PRO A 105 -1.16 9.90 -3.02
N ILE A 106 -0.98 9.55 -4.28
CA ILE A 106 -2.04 9.61 -5.32
C ILE A 106 -2.69 8.26 -5.61
N GLY A 107 -2.17 7.19 -4.98
CA GLY A 107 -2.61 5.83 -5.27
C GLY A 107 -2.14 5.36 -6.65
N GLY A 108 -2.70 4.25 -7.10
CA GLY A 108 -2.36 3.65 -8.39
C GLY A 108 -3.48 2.82 -8.97
N ASP A 109 -3.28 2.33 -10.17
CA ASP A 109 -4.26 1.51 -10.91
C ASP A 109 -4.26 0.04 -10.47
N MET A 110 -3.25 -0.39 -9.70
CA MET A 110 -3.10 -1.77 -9.23
C MET A 110 -2.75 -1.83 -7.74
N ILE A 111 -3.34 -2.78 -7.02
CA ILE A 111 -3.00 -3.09 -5.63
C ILE A 111 -2.81 -4.58 -5.45
N LEU A 112 -1.78 -4.94 -4.69
CA LEU A 112 -1.53 -6.29 -4.23
C LEU A 112 -1.18 -6.23 -2.75
N ASP A 113 -1.98 -6.84 -1.90
CA ASP A 113 -1.64 -7.01 -0.50
C ASP A 113 -2.09 -8.36 0.06
N GLY A 114 -1.41 -8.79 1.11
CA GLY A 114 -1.68 -10.03 1.81
C GLY A 114 -1.24 -10.00 3.26
N SER A 115 -1.85 -10.85 4.06
CA SER A 115 -1.56 -10.99 5.49
C SER A 115 -1.62 -12.45 5.90
N ALA A 116 -0.64 -12.87 6.69
CA ALA A 116 -0.67 -14.12 7.43
C ALA A 116 -0.67 -13.80 8.92
N GLU A 117 -1.66 -14.31 9.64
CA GLU A 117 -1.88 -13.96 11.04
C GLU A 117 -2.17 -15.22 11.86
N LEU A 118 -1.45 -15.37 12.96
CA LEU A 118 -1.70 -16.41 13.97
C LEU A 118 -2.50 -15.79 15.11
N ILE A 119 -3.73 -16.23 15.25
CA ILE A 119 -4.64 -15.86 16.34
C ILE A 119 -4.48 -16.89 17.45
N PHE A 120 -4.37 -16.45 18.70
CA PHE A 120 -4.15 -17.30 19.87
C PHE A 120 -4.98 -16.81 21.07
N PRO A 121 -5.19 -17.67 22.09
CA PRO A 121 -6.00 -17.31 23.25
C PRO A 121 -5.31 -16.24 24.10
N MET A 122 -6.11 -15.30 24.66
CA MET A 122 -5.59 -14.27 25.56
C MET A 122 -5.14 -14.92 26.89
N PRO A 123 -3.84 -14.84 27.25
CA PRO A 123 -3.39 -15.40 28.51
C PRO A 123 -4.06 -14.68 29.69
N PHE A 124 -4.41 -15.44 30.73
CA PHE A 124 -5.00 -14.94 32.00
C PHE A 124 -6.45 -14.41 31.94
N VAL A 125 -7.13 -14.48 30.81
CA VAL A 125 -8.53 -14.07 30.64
C VAL A 125 -9.40 -15.32 30.56
N LYS A 126 -10.45 -15.41 31.42
CA LYS A 126 -11.37 -16.56 31.45
C LYS A 126 -12.32 -16.59 30.26
N ASP A 127 -12.80 -15.41 29.84
CA ASP A 127 -13.65 -15.28 28.65
C ASP A 127 -12.78 -14.91 27.44
N GLN A 128 -12.40 -15.92 26.70
CA GLN A 128 -11.54 -15.77 25.52
C GLN A 128 -12.30 -15.39 24.25
N SER A 129 -13.63 -15.36 24.31
CA SER A 129 -14.48 -15.03 23.14
C SER A 129 -14.44 -13.56 22.78
N SER A 130 -14.18 -12.68 23.74
CA SER A 130 -14.19 -11.23 23.56
C SER A 130 -12.86 -10.63 23.12
N MET A 131 -11.73 -11.30 23.33
CA MET A 131 -10.39 -10.77 23.04
C MET A 131 -9.57 -11.78 22.25
N GLN A 132 -9.09 -11.36 21.07
CA GLN A 132 -8.33 -12.19 20.16
C GLN A 132 -6.98 -11.53 19.85
N PRO A 133 -5.94 -11.86 20.62
CA PRO A 133 -4.58 -11.45 20.28
C PRO A 133 -4.06 -12.21 19.09
N SER A 134 -3.14 -11.59 18.36
CA SER A 134 -2.52 -12.18 17.18
C SER A 134 -1.08 -11.69 16.97
N VAL A 135 -0.33 -12.46 16.23
CA VAL A 135 0.92 -12.03 15.59
C VAL A 135 0.73 -12.12 14.09
N PHE A 136 1.34 -11.20 13.34
CA PHE A 136 1.10 -11.13 11.91
C PHE A 136 2.34 -10.77 11.09
N LEU A 137 2.26 -11.14 9.83
CA LEU A 137 3.14 -10.70 8.75
C LEU A 137 2.25 -10.18 7.61
N ASP A 138 2.45 -8.92 7.25
CA ASP A 138 1.76 -8.28 6.13
C ASP A 138 2.75 -8.01 5.00
N VAL A 139 2.25 -8.08 3.76
CA VAL A 139 2.99 -7.78 2.54
C VAL A 139 2.06 -7.06 1.57
N GLY A 140 2.59 -6.10 0.82
CA GLY A 140 1.82 -5.46 -0.24
C GLY A 140 2.38 -4.12 -0.68
N ASN A 141 1.82 -3.60 -1.76
CA ASN A 141 2.03 -2.24 -2.25
C ASN A 141 0.94 -1.86 -3.25
N VAL A 142 0.95 -0.60 -3.62
CA VAL A 142 0.17 -0.03 -4.72
C VAL A 142 1.12 0.30 -5.86
N PHE A 143 0.67 0.07 -7.07
CA PHE A 143 1.46 0.22 -8.28
C PHE A 143 0.71 1.05 -9.31
N ASP A 144 1.45 1.67 -10.21
CA ASP A 144 0.95 2.29 -11.41
C ASP A 144 1.51 1.54 -12.63
N THR A 145 0.64 0.84 -13.36
CA THR A 145 1.05 0.04 -14.51
C THR A 145 1.24 0.87 -15.77
N LYS A 146 0.80 2.12 -15.76
CA LYS A 146 0.92 3.08 -16.86
C LYS A 146 1.92 4.19 -16.56
N CYS A 147 3.02 3.84 -15.94
CA CYS A 147 4.09 4.79 -15.65
C CYS A 147 4.46 5.63 -16.87
N ALA A 148 4.31 6.94 -16.74
CA ALA A 148 4.71 7.86 -17.78
C ALA A 148 6.21 7.75 -18.06
N THR A 149 6.57 7.68 -19.33
CA THR A 149 7.96 7.67 -19.75
C THR A 149 8.32 8.98 -20.42
N VAL A 150 9.51 9.49 -20.12
CA VAL A 150 10.10 10.62 -20.82
C VAL A 150 11.34 10.12 -21.57
N TYR A 151 11.34 10.25 -22.88
CA TYR A 151 12.40 9.71 -23.76
C TYR A 151 12.66 8.20 -23.58
N GLY A 152 11.61 7.41 -23.33
CA GLY A 152 11.72 5.97 -23.11
C GLY A 152 12.26 5.56 -21.73
N ILE A 153 12.36 6.50 -20.80
CA ILE A 153 12.84 6.29 -19.43
C ILE A 153 11.70 6.54 -18.46
N GLU A 154 11.47 5.61 -17.57
CA GLU A 154 10.47 5.73 -16.50
C GLU A 154 10.76 6.89 -15.56
N GLN A 155 9.72 7.60 -15.13
CA GLN A 155 9.87 8.68 -14.15
C GLN A 155 10.25 8.11 -12.78
N ALA A 156 11.07 8.85 -12.03
CA ALA A 156 11.62 8.38 -10.75
C ALA A 156 10.56 8.16 -9.65
N ASN A 157 9.43 8.83 -9.74
CA ASN A 157 8.31 8.70 -8.79
C ASN A 157 7.26 7.66 -9.23
N CYS A 158 7.52 6.93 -10.30
CA CYS A 158 6.65 5.86 -10.74
C CYS A 158 6.97 4.57 -10.01
N TYR A 159 5.92 3.88 -9.60
CA TYR A 159 5.95 2.58 -8.96
C TYR A 159 5.35 1.55 -9.93
N SER A 160 6.10 1.19 -10.98
CA SER A 160 5.73 0.06 -11.84
C SER A 160 5.68 -1.24 -11.04
N PHE A 161 4.92 -2.22 -11.55
CA PHE A 161 4.81 -3.50 -10.85
C PHE A 161 6.14 -4.25 -10.82
N GLU A 162 6.81 -4.19 -9.69
CA GLU A 162 8.02 -4.95 -9.39
C GLU A 162 7.89 -5.61 -8.00
N LEU A 163 8.23 -6.89 -7.91
CA LEU A 163 8.19 -7.61 -6.64
C LEU A 163 9.16 -7.04 -5.58
N GLY A 164 10.21 -6.36 -6.03
CA GLY A 164 11.17 -5.65 -5.17
C GLY A 164 10.57 -4.44 -4.45
N GLU A 165 9.49 -3.88 -4.98
CA GLU A 165 8.78 -2.73 -4.40
C GLU A 165 7.73 -3.15 -3.36
N LEU A 166 7.54 -4.45 -3.13
CA LEU A 166 6.65 -4.90 -2.06
C LEU A 166 7.17 -4.46 -0.70
N ARG A 167 6.27 -3.95 0.12
CA ARG A 167 6.51 -3.58 1.51
C ARG A 167 6.11 -4.71 2.44
N TYR A 168 6.89 -4.90 3.48
CA TYR A 168 6.68 -5.95 4.47
C TYR A 168 6.60 -5.34 5.86
N SER A 169 5.74 -5.88 6.68
CA SER A 169 5.66 -5.53 8.09
C SER A 169 5.33 -6.73 8.94
N THR A 170 5.69 -6.66 10.22
CA THR A 170 5.31 -7.65 11.22
C THR A 170 4.92 -6.95 12.51
N GLY A 171 4.09 -7.61 13.30
CA GLY A 171 3.65 -7.03 14.55
C GLY A 171 2.72 -7.91 15.35
N VAL A 172 2.13 -7.29 16.35
CA VAL A 172 1.12 -7.90 17.22
C VAL A 172 -0.18 -7.14 17.09
N GLY A 173 -1.28 -7.85 17.14
CA GLY A 173 -2.63 -7.31 17.08
C GLY A 173 -3.47 -7.77 18.25
N LEU A 174 -4.48 -6.99 18.59
CA LEU A 174 -5.53 -7.35 19.52
C LEU A 174 -6.87 -6.91 18.95
N THR A 175 -7.76 -7.85 18.71
CA THR A 175 -9.15 -7.57 18.39
C THR A 175 -10.00 -7.77 19.65
N TRP A 176 -10.69 -6.73 20.08
CA TRP A 176 -11.61 -6.76 21.20
C TRP A 176 -13.05 -6.58 20.70
N ILE A 177 -13.85 -7.62 20.87
CA ILE A 177 -15.27 -7.61 20.49
C ILE A 177 -16.06 -6.93 21.61
N THR A 178 -16.55 -5.73 21.33
CA THR A 178 -17.35 -4.93 22.27
C THR A 178 -18.81 -4.88 21.84
N GLY A 179 -19.69 -4.38 22.73
CA GLY A 179 -21.11 -4.16 22.41
C GLY A 179 -21.35 -3.14 21.29
N PHE A 180 -20.36 -2.34 20.93
CA PHE A 180 -20.42 -1.34 19.84
C PHE A 180 -19.74 -1.83 18.55
N GLY A 181 -19.21 -3.04 18.55
CA GLY A 181 -18.45 -3.62 17.45
C GLY A 181 -17.00 -3.95 17.81
N PRO A 182 -16.25 -4.54 16.89
CA PRO A 182 -14.87 -4.88 17.12
C PRO A 182 -13.97 -3.63 17.19
N LEU A 183 -13.15 -3.56 18.22
CA LEU A 183 -12.02 -2.65 18.35
C LEU A 183 -10.76 -3.43 18.05
N THR A 184 -9.98 -2.96 17.10
CA THR A 184 -8.72 -3.60 16.74
C THR A 184 -7.57 -2.65 16.96
N PHE A 185 -6.54 -3.14 17.64
CA PHE A 185 -5.28 -2.44 17.90
C PHE A 185 -4.14 -3.22 17.25
N SER A 186 -3.13 -2.53 16.75
CA SER A 186 -1.90 -3.17 16.32
C SER A 186 -0.67 -2.34 16.68
N ILE A 187 0.40 -3.05 16.98
CA ILE A 187 1.75 -2.50 17.06
C ILE A 187 2.56 -3.23 16.00
N ALA A 188 3.03 -2.50 15.02
CA ALA A 188 3.69 -3.05 13.84
C ALA A 188 5.01 -2.34 13.56
N LYS A 189 5.93 -3.09 12.96
CA LYS A 189 7.19 -2.58 12.46
C LYS A 189 7.29 -2.84 10.97
N ALA A 190 7.51 -1.79 10.19
CA ALA A 190 7.92 -1.92 8.79
C ALA A 190 9.30 -2.60 8.74
N LEU A 191 9.44 -3.63 7.91
CA LEU A 191 10.68 -4.39 7.74
C LEU A 191 11.55 -3.81 6.61
N ASN A 192 10.91 -3.24 5.60
CA ASN A 192 11.54 -2.52 4.52
C ASN A 192 10.70 -1.27 4.21
N SER A 193 11.27 -0.10 4.38
CA SER A 193 10.64 1.16 4.01
C SER A 193 11.57 1.91 3.07
N GLY A 194 11.00 2.50 2.03
CA GLY A 194 11.68 3.47 1.17
C GLY A 194 11.77 4.84 1.83
N SER A 195 12.45 5.78 1.18
CA SER A 195 12.57 7.17 1.65
C SER A 195 11.24 7.91 1.71
N ASP A 196 10.31 7.51 0.84
CA ASP A 196 9.02 8.17 0.63
C ASP A 196 7.89 7.48 1.41
N ASP A 197 8.19 6.38 2.10
CA ASP A 197 7.20 5.64 2.88
C ASP A 197 6.97 6.29 4.25
N GLU A 198 5.72 6.50 4.59
CA GLU A 198 5.32 6.94 5.92
C GLU A 198 4.99 5.75 6.80
N THR A 199 5.71 5.60 7.91
CA THR A 199 5.50 4.50 8.86
C THR A 199 4.70 4.95 10.07
N GLU A 200 3.83 4.05 10.58
CA GLU A 200 3.02 4.28 11.76
C GLU A 200 3.02 3.03 12.63
N VAL A 201 3.71 3.10 13.77
CA VAL A 201 3.93 1.93 14.64
C VAL A 201 2.66 1.46 15.33
N PHE A 202 1.84 2.39 15.84
CA PHE A 202 0.59 2.10 16.54
C PHE A 202 -0.60 2.49 15.69
N GLN A 203 -1.51 1.54 15.51
CA GLN A 203 -2.73 1.77 14.75
C GLN A 203 -3.93 1.21 15.51
N PHE A 204 -5.07 1.87 15.38
CA PHE A 204 -6.32 1.35 15.89
C PHE A 204 -7.44 1.52 14.87
N SER A 205 -8.44 0.66 14.96
CA SER A 205 -9.64 0.71 14.12
C SER A 205 -10.87 0.35 14.93
N LEU A 206 -11.96 1.05 14.66
CA LEU A 206 -13.29 0.78 15.17
C LEU A 206 -14.15 0.22 14.03
N GLY A 207 -14.74 -0.96 14.24
CA GLY A 207 -15.55 -1.63 13.24
C GLY A 207 -14.78 -2.71 12.47
N GLN A 208 -15.45 -3.34 11.50
CA GLN A 208 -14.83 -4.34 10.64
C GLN A 208 -14.06 -3.65 9.50
N ASN A 209 -12.80 -3.97 9.36
CA ASN A 209 -12.01 -3.61 8.19
C ASN A 209 -12.09 -4.76 7.18
N PHE A 210 -12.75 -4.53 6.08
CA PHE A 210 -12.91 -5.47 4.98
C PHE A 210 -11.97 -5.11 3.83
#